data_ab31b92331edaa7cb28acc7706bdb2a7
#
_entry.id   ab31b92331edaa7cb28acc7706bdb2a7
#
_cell.length_a   1.000
_cell.length_b   1.000
_cell.length_c   1.000
_cell.angle_alpha   90.00
_cell.angle_beta   90.00
_cell.angle_gamma   90.00
#
_symmetry.space_group_name_H-M   'P 1'
#
loop_
_entity.id
_entity.type
_entity.pdbx_description
1 polymer ?
#
loop_
_entity_poly.entity_id
_entity_poly.type
_entity_poly.pdbx_seq_one_letter_code
_entity_poly.pdbx_strand_id
1 'polypeptide(L)'
;MLANGNVLYPRAGRAYVLRGGRAVVSADDVRKADILVGVDGRIARIGEGVSDPGADIVDISGTLVTCGLVDAHQHLDKTGVLRFTPNPSGTLQGAREA
;
A
#
# COMPACT_ATOMS: atom_id res chain seq x y z
N MET A 1 -11.27 18.10 -3.46
CA MET A 1 -9.96 18.58 -3.89
C MET A 1 -9.40 19.50 -2.83
N LEU A 2 -8.14 19.40 -2.53
CA LEU A 2 -7.48 20.27 -1.55
C LEU A 2 -7.26 21.67 -2.11
N ALA A 3 -6.93 22.64 -1.24
CA ALA A 3 -6.74 24.02 -1.63
C ALA A 3 -5.64 24.22 -2.70
N ASN A 4 -4.61 23.37 -2.71
CA ASN A 4 -3.52 23.40 -3.71
C ASN A 4 -3.86 22.64 -5.01
N GLY A 5 -5.08 22.15 -5.18
CA GLY A 5 -5.51 21.36 -6.33
C GLY A 5 -5.22 19.87 -6.22
N ASN A 6 -4.53 19.42 -5.18
CA ASN A 6 -4.27 18.00 -4.97
C ASN A 6 -5.52 17.26 -4.48
N VAL A 7 -5.52 15.94 -4.58
CA VAL A 7 -6.54 15.09 -4.02
C VAL A 7 -5.98 14.35 -2.80
N LEU A 8 -6.84 14.02 -1.83
CA LEU A 8 -6.41 13.31 -0.63
C LEU A 8 -6.18 11.83 -0.90
N TYR A 9 -7.00 11.25 -1.77
CA TYR A 9 -6.92 9.84 -2.16
C TYR A 9 -7.08 9.69 -3.66
N PRO A 10 -6.51 8.63 -4.28
CA PRO A 10 -6.75 8.31 -5.67
C PRO A 10 -8.25 8.18 -5.97
N ARG A 11 -8.66 8.69 -7.12
CA ARG A 11 -10.05 8.61 -7.58
C ARG A 11 -10.18 7.57 -8.69
N ALA A 12 -11.24 6.78 -8.66
CA ALA A 12 -11.49 5.75 -9.67
C ALA A 12 -11.58 6.34 -11.08
N GLY A 13 -11.01 5.63 -12.05
CA GLY A 13 -11.05 6.00 -13.46
C GLY A 13 -10.16 7.19 -13.85
N ARG A 14 -9.28 7.62 -12.96
CA ARG A 14 -8.35 8.72 -13.22
C ARG A 14 -6.92 8.28 -12.99
N ALA A 15 -6.02 8.77 -13.84
CA ALA A 15 -4.59 8.67 -13.55
C ALA A 15 -4.23 9.55 -12.36
N TYR A 16 -3.23 9.16 -11.62
CA TYR A 16 -2.74 9.94 -10.48
C TYR A 16 -1.23 9.79 -10.29
N VAL A 17 -0.63 10.80 -9.68
CA VAL A 17 0.78 10.79 -9.27
C VAL A 17 0.85 10.76 -7.76
N LEU A 18 1.51 9.75 -7.22
CA LEU A 18 1.94 9.72 -5.83
C LEU A 18 3.24 10.52 -5.73
N ARG A 19 3.20 11.65 -5.04
CA ARG A 19 4.29 12.62 -5.07
C ARG A 19 4.96 12.82 -3.73
N GLY A 20 6.29 12.84 -3.75
CA GLY A 20 7.11 13.28 -2.62
C GLY A 20 7.42 12.21 -1.58
N GLY A 21 7.02 10.96 -1.81
CA GLY A 21 7.31 9.84 -0.92
C GLY A 21 8.65 9.17 -1.22
N ARG A 22 8.92 8.10 -0.49
CA ARG A 22 10.04 7.19 -0.72
C ARG A 22 9.51 5.85 -1.18
N ALA A 23 10.05 5.34 -2.26
CA ALA A 23 9.61 4.07 -2.85
C ALA A 23 10.64 2.97 -2.57
N VAL A 24 10.17 1.83 -2.09
CA VAL A 24 10.97 0.61 -2.00
C VAL A 24 10.91 -0.06 -3.38
N VAL A 25 11.95 0.15 -4.17
CA VAL A 25 12.04 -0.35 -5.54
C VAL A 25 12.50 -1.80 -5.56
N SER A 26 13.38 -2.15 -4.63
CA SER A 26 13.87 -3.51 -4.40
C SER A 26 14.29 -3.69 -2.95
N ALA A 27 14.70 -4.89 -2.57
CA ALA A 27 15.17 -5.18 -1.21
C ALA A 27 16.31 -4.24 -0.76
N ASP A 28 17.14 -3.79 -1.70
CA ASP A 28 18.32 -2.99 -1.42
C ASP A 28 18.21 -1.54 -1.93
N ASP A 29 17.05 -1.16 -2.48
CA ASP A 29 16.88 0.14 -3.12
C ASP A 29 15.61 0.84 -2.61
N VAL A 30 15.82 1.80 -1.73
CA VAL A 30 14.77 2.72 -1.24
C VAL A 30 15.18 4.12 -1.65
N ARG A 31 14.36 4.76 -2.47
CA ARG A 31 14.68 6.08 -3.02
C ARG A 31 13.50 7.02 -2.99
N LYS A 32 13.77 8.32 -2.94
CA LYS A 32 12.77 9.34 -3.17
C LYS A 32 12.33 9.26 -4.63
N ALA A 33 11.04 9.06 -4.85
CA ALA A 33 10.49 8.95 -6.20
C ALA A 33 9.00 9.27 -6.21
N ASP A 34 8.56 9.84 -7.33
CA ASP A 34 7.15 9.97 -7.66
C ASP A 34 6.71 8.74 -8.47
N ILE A 35 5.46 8.38 -8.36
CA ILE A 35 4.90 7.21 -9.05
C ILE A 35 3.66 7.65 -9.81
N LEU A 36 3.69 7.51 -11.14
CA LEU A 36 2.53 7.73 -11.98
C LEU A 36 1.78 6.41 -12.17
N VAL A 37 0.52 6.41 -11.81
CA VAL A 37 -0.41 5.29 -12.04
C VAL A 37 -1.41 5.70 -13.09
N GLY A 38 -1.50 4.92 -14.15
CA GLY A 38 -2.42 5.18 -15.27
C GLY A 38 -3.86 4.85 -14.92
N VAL A 39 -4.77 5.21 -15.82
CA VAL A 39 -6.21 4.94 -15.67
C VAL A 39 -6.52 3.43 -15.61
N ASP A 40 -5.62 2.60 -16.15
CA ASP A 40 -5.72 1.14 -16.10
C ASP A 40 -5.27 0.56 -14.74
N GLY A 41 -4.84 1.39 -13.80
CA GLY A 41 -4.36 0.98 -12.48
C GLY A 41 -2.93 0.46 -12.48
N ARG A 42 -2.19 0.58 -13.58
CA ARG A 42 -0.82 0.12 -13.70
C ARG A 42 0.16 1.27 -13.49
N ILE A 43 1.31 0.94 -12.92
CA ILE A 43 2.41 1.91 -12.78
C ILE A 43 2.97 2.20 -14.18
N ALA A 44 2.88 3.46 -14.59
CA ALA A 44 3.37 3.91 -15.88
C ALA A 44 4.81 4.43 -15.80
N ARG A 45 5.17 5.12 -14.73
CA ARG A 45 6.53 5.64 -14.50
C ARG A 45 6.83 5.76 -13.01
N ILE A 46 8.11 5.58 -12.68
CA ILE A 46 8.68 5.86 -11.38
C ILE A 46 9.91 6.71 -11.60
N GLY A 47 10.02 7.82 -10.89
CA GLY A 47 11.18 8.71 -11.01
C GLY A 47 10.98 10.03 -10.27
N GLU A 48 11.96 10.89 -10.35
CA GLU A 48 11.86 12.24 -9.78
C GLU A 48 11.12 13.17 -10.74
N GLY A 49 10.25 14.04 -10.19
CA GLY A 49 9.57 15.05 -10.96
C GLY A 49 8.62 14.50 -12.02
N VAL A 50 8.07 13.30 -11.81
CA VAL A 50 7.11 12.70 -12.73
C VAL A 50 5.83 13.54 -12.77
N SER A 51 5.37 13.87 -13.96
CA SER A 51 4.13 14.59 -14.17
C SER A 51 3.37 14.04 -15.37
N ASP A 52 2.07 14.24 -15.37
CA ASP A 52 1.21 13.91 -16.49
C ASP A 52 0.04 14.90 -16.50
N PRO A 53 -0.17 15.63 -17.62
CA PRO A 53 -1.30 16.56 -17.72
C PRO A 53 -2.63 15.85 -17.47
N GLY A 54 -3.43 16.41 -16.58
CA GLY A 54 -4.73 15.83 -16.23
C GLY A 54 -4.70 14.72 -15.17
N ALA A 55 -3.53 14.24 -14.74
CA ALA A 55 -3.43 13.32 -13.62
C ALA A 55 -3.68 14.06 -12.30
N ASP A 56 -4.38 13.42 -11.39
CA ASP A 56 -4.50 13.91 -10.02
C ASP A 56 -3.17 13.78 -9.28
N ILE A 57 -2.94 14.64 -8.32
CA ILE A 57 -1.75 14.58 -7.48
C ILE A 57 -2.17 14.22 -6.06
N VAL A 58 -1.56 13.15 -5.53
CA VAL A 58 -1.67 12.75 -4.14
C VAL A 58 -0.33 13.02 -3.49
N ASP A 59 -0.29 13.93 -2.53
CA ASP A 59 0.91 14.24 -1.77
C ASP A 59 1.14 13.15 -0.72
N ILE A 60 2.22 12.40 -0.89
CA ILE A 60 2.63 11.32 0.03
C ILE A 60 3.96 11.66 0.72
N SER A 61 4.29 12.94 0.84
CA SER A 61 5.50 13.37 1.54
C SER A 61 5.56 12.79 2.94
N GLY A 62 6.75 12.30 3.33
CA GLY A 62 6.96 11.68 4.63
C GLY A 62 6.48 10.24 4.75
N THR A 63 5.99 9.63 3.68
CA THR A 63 5.52 8.24 3.66
C THR A 63 6.45 7.32 2.89
N LEU A 64 6.31 6.03 3.15
CA LEU A 64 7.00 4.96 2.44
C LEU A 64 5.99 4.20 1.58
N VAL A 65 6.35 3.97 0.31
CA VAL A 65 5.55 3.17 -0.61
C VAL A 65 6.23 1.82 -0.82
N THR A 66 5.51 0.75 -0.59
CA THR A 66 5.98 -0.62 -0.80
C THR A 66 5.03 -1.35 -1.74
N CYS A 67 5.49 -2.49 -2.28
CA CYS A 67 4.58 -3.45 -2.89
C CYS A 67 3.57 -3.94 -1.85
N GLY A 68 2.40 -4.35 -2.31
CA GLY A 68 1.42 -5.00 -1.45
C GLY A 68 1.99 -6.27 -0.82
N LEU A 69 1.52 -6.58 0.37
CA LEU A 69 1.94 -7.78 1.07
C LEU A 69 1.24 -9.01 0.50
N VAL A 70 1.96 -10.11 0.43
CA VAL A 70 1.43 -11.42 0.01
C VAL A 70 1.59 -12.40 1.16
N ASP A 71 0.48 -12.98 1.60
CA ASP A 71 0.49 -14.06 2.57
C ASP A 71 -0.07 -15.31 1.89
N ALA A 72 0.81 -16.29 1.66
CA ALA A 72 0.46 -17.51 0.93
C ALA A 72 -0.37 -18.50 1.74
N HIS A 73 -0.45 -18.32 3.05
CA HIS A 73 -1.20 -19.20 3.93
C HIS A 73 -1.75 -18.41 5.12
N GLN A 74 -3.04 -18.12 5.12
CA GLN A 74 -3.67 -17.33 6.16
C GLN A 74 -5.06 -17.87 6.51
N HIS A 75 -5.37 -17.84 7.80
CA HIS A 75 -6.69 -18.19 8.34
C HIS A 75 -7.34 -16.93 8.92
N LEU A 76 -8.09 -16.23 8.11
CA LEU A 76 -8.73 -14.97 8.51
C LEU A 76 -9.78 -15.15 9.59
N ASP A 77 -10.48 -16.29 9.58
CA ASP A 77 -11.51 -16.63 10.55
C ASP A 77 -11.01 -16.76 11.99
N LYS A 78 -9.69 -17.00 12.14
CA LYS A 78 -9.05 -17.19 13.45
C LYS A 78 -8.07 -16.08 13.84
N THR A 79 -7.93 -15.08 13.01
CA THR A 79 -6.99 -13.97 13.25
C THR A 79 -7.47 -13.12 14.41
N GLY A 80 -6.58 -12.88 15.38
CA GLY A 80 -6.85 -11.97 16.50
C GLY A 80 -7.75 -12.53 17.59
N VAL A 81 -8.12 -13.82 17.55
CA VAL A 81 -9.07 -14.41 18.51
C VAL A 81 -8.40 -14.97 19.77
N LEU A 82 -7.07 -15.05 19.82
CA LEU A 82 -6.34 -15.71 20.91
C LEU A 82 -6.70 -15.15 22.30
N ARG A 83 -6.95 -13.85 22.40
CA ARG A 83 -7.35 -13.21 23.66
C ARG A 83 -8.73 -13.62 24.14
N PHE A 84 -9.59 -14.12 23.25
CA PHE A 84 -10.94 -14.57 23.56
C PHE A 84 -10.99 -16.09 23.72
N THR A 85 -10.18 -16.80 22.98
CA THR A 85 -10.13 -18.27 22.92
C THR A 85 -8.67 -18.71 23.05
N PRO A 86 -8.12 -18.67 24.27
CA PRO A 86 -6.73 -19.03 24.48
C PRO A 86 -6.46 -20.51 24.15
N ASN A 87 -5.24 -20.77 23.68
CA ASN A 87 -4.75 -22.10 23.41
C ASN A 87 -3.63 -22.44 24.43
N PRO A 88 -3.96 -22.85 25.64
CA PRO A 88 -2.95 -23.05 26.71
C PRO A 88 -1.98 -24.19 26.41
N SER A 89 -2.33 -25.16 25.58
CA SER A 89 -1.42 -26.23 25.21
C SER A 89 -0.34 -25.80 24.20
N GLY A 90 -0.59 -24.71 23.45
CA GLY A 90 0.26 -24.25 22.37
C GLY A 90 0.38 -25.22 21.20
N THR A 91 -0.50 -26.22 21.12
CA THR A 91 -0.47 -27.23 20.08
C THR A 91 -1.48 -26.96 18.98
N LEU A 92 -1.26 -27.57 17.82
CA LEU A 92 -2.23 -27.49 16.72
C LEU A 92 -3.59 -28.10 17.13
N GLN A 93 -3.56 -29.21 17.87
CA GLN A 93 -4.78 -29.83 18.37
C GLN A 93 -5.55 -28.89 19.30
N GLY A 94 -4.85 -28.26 20.25
CA GLY A 94 -5.50 -27.28 21.14
C GLY A 94 -6.07 -26.09 20.38
N ALA A 95 -5.42 -25.62 19.32
CA ALA A 95 -5.92 -24.54 18.48
C ALA A 95 -7.20 -24.94 17.72
N ARG A 96 -7.30 -26.20 17.29
CA ARG A 96 -8.52 -26.71 16.63
C ARG A 96 -9.70 -26.86 17.59
N GLU A 97 -9.43 -27.16 18.83
CA GLU A 97 -10.44 -27.35 19.87
C GLU A 97 -10.90 -26.02 20.51
N ALA A 98 -10.10 -24.97 20.38
CA ALA A 98 -10.43 -23.63 20.88
C ALA A 98 -11.50 -22.92 20.00
#